data_6866c3c0e6fc10d90ba6cce2cded4acd
#
_entry.id   6866c3c0e6fc10d90ba6cce2cded4acd
#
_cell.length_a   1.000
_cell.length_b   1.000
_cell.length_c   1.000
_cell.angle_alpha   90.00
_cell.angle_beta   90.00
_cell.angle_gamma   90.00
#
_symmetry.space_group_name_H-M   'P 1'
#
loop_
_entity.id
_entity.type
_entity.pdbx_description
1 polymer ?
#
loop_
_entity_poly.entity_id
_entity_poly.type
_entity_poly.pdbx_seq_one_letter_code
_entity_poly.pdbx_strand_id
1 'polypeptide(L)'
;MTGYRETSRYADVRAFLSSMQKISASLALSSIGRTSEGREIPYVIASRPLVATPAAAKALGRPIVYVQANIHGGEVEGKDALLALVRDLVLSPNPNVLDSLVLIAVPIYNADGNERFGPQAENRTEQNGPASVGRRANGMNLDLNRDYVKAEAPETRASLAMFNAWDPDVFVDLHTTNGSFHGYALTYSPSLSPAAVFGGVYARDSLLPVLRERMRVRHGFATFDYGNFVSDDTVSRGWATYDARPRFGTNYYGIRGRIGILSEAYSHDPLEKRIKSTYAFVAELLSLTAERAGTIRSLTGRASAQPLAWGRATDSVQMIPIRSELIPSGVKGPVLTEEMESTGDTTVTEPGIPRGKRRTGRFKSVEMPIFDRFVPTLEKLPPAAYVLGPADTAAVRVLRLHGIVVERSDTAWAATRGESFVLDSVINATRPFQGHRETRLKGRWERAPQIIPPGSWIVSTAQPLGALVVYLLEPESDDGLTAWNFFDRGLRRGGKFPVRRILDLSRRGRVNARRSFAATL
;
A
#
# COMPACT_ATOMS: atom_id res chain seq x y z
N MET A 1 32.34 -8.89 2.42
CA MET A 1 31.38 -9.40 1.40
C MET A 1 31.21 -10.90 1.63
N THR A 2 29.97 -11.36 1.81
CA THR A 2 29.65 -12.76 2.19
C THR A 2 29.45 -13.69 0.97
N GLY A 3 29.56 -13.17 -0.26
CA GLY A 3 29.27 -13.93 -1.49
C GLY A 3 27.81 -14.40 -1.57
N TYR A 4 26.87 -13.55 -1.15
CA TYR A 4 25.42 -13.84 -1.10
C TYR A 4 25.01 -14.98 -0.17
N ARG A 5 25.84 -15.31 0.83
CA ARG A 5 25.52 -16.34 1.83
C ARG A 5 24.79 -15.80 3.04
N GLU A 6 24.87 -14.50 3.28
CA GLU A 6 24.27 -13.81 4.41
C GLU A 6 23.61 -12.52 3.94
N THR A 7 22.66 -12.02 4.72
CA THR A 7 22.04 -10.71 4.52
C THR A 7 22.54 -9.70 5.57
N SER A 8 22.43 -8.42 5.25
CA SER A 8 22.88 -7.33 6.12
C SER A 8 22.04 -7.17 7.40
N ARG A 9 22.73 -6.94 8.52
CA ARG A 9 22.14 -6.51 9.79
C ARG A 9 21.83 -5.02 9.76
N TYR A 10 21.05 -4.56 10.73
CA TYR A 10 20.75 -3.14 10.89
C TYR A 10 22.01 -2.27 10.99
N ALA A 11 22.99 -2.72 11.77
CA ALA A 11 24.27 -2.01 11.91
C ALA A 11 25.02 -1.89 10.59
N ASP A 12 25.02 -2.95 9.77
CA ASP A 12 25.68 -2.97 8.45
C ASP A 12 25.01 -1.98 7.48
N VAL A 13 23.66 -1.95 7.45
CA VAL A 13 22.89 -0.99 6.67
C VAL A 13 23.23 0.45 7.06
N ARG A 14 23.24 0.74 8.37
CA ARG A 14 23.59 2.08 8.88
C ARG A 14 25.01 2.49 8.51
N ALA A 15 25.98 1.61 8.73
CA ALA A 15 27.38 1.85 8.39
C ALA A 15 27.57 2.09 6.90
N PHE A 16 26.92 1.27 6.07
CA PHE A 16 26.97 1.40 4.61
C PHE A 16 26.42 2.76 4.15
N LEU A 17 25.21 3.12 4.56
CA LEU A 17 24.58 4.39 4.18
C LEU A 17 25.39 5.60 4.65
N SER A 18 25.93 5.55 5.88
CA SER A 18 26.82 6.59 6.40
C SER A 18 28.10 6.74 5.59
N SER A 19 28.65 5.62 5.09
CA SER A 19 29.83 5.65 4.22
C SER A 19 29.49 6.26 2.85
N MET A 20 28.34 5.91 2.27
CA MET A 20 27.88 6.49 0.99
C MET A 20 27.68 8.01 1.10
N GLN A 21 27.11 8.50 2.19
CA GLN A 21 26.94 9.94 2.43
C GLN A 21 28.27 10.69 2.47
N LYS A 22 29.34 10.07 3.02
CA LYS A 22 30.66 10.71 3.12
C LYS A 22 31.36 10.86 1.78
N ILE A 23 31.08 9.97 0.84
CA ILE A 23 31.81 9.88 -0.44
C ILE A 23 31.02 10.36 -1.64
N SER A 24 29.74 10.68 -1.50
CA SER A 24 28.89 11.17 -2.59
C SER A 24 28.17 12.45 -2.23
N ALA A 25 28.31 13.47 -3.11
CA ALA A 25 27.57 14.71 -3.02
C ALA A 25 26.11 14.61 -3.51
N SER A 26 25.72 13.46 -4.08
CA SER A 26 24.37 13.22 -4.64
C SER A 26 23.45 12.50 -3.68
N LEU A 27 23.85 12.31 -2.40
CA LEU A 27 23.11 11.54 -1.41
C LEU A 27 23.06 12.28 -0.07
N ALA A 28 21.86 12.32 0.53
CA ALA A 28 21.63 12.73 1.92
C ALA A 28 21.00 11.58 2.70
N LEU A 29 21.55 11.25 3.87
CA LEU A 29 21.02 10.26 4.80
C LEU A 29 20.21 10.96 5.89
N SER A 30 19.03 10.41 6.22
CA SER A 30 18.18 10.88 7.30
C SER A 30 17.41 9.71 7.94
N SER A 31 16.46 10.01 8.82
CA SER A 31 15.58 9.02 9.45
C SER A 31 14.11 9.43 9.28
N ILE A 32 13.23 8.49 8.91
CA ILE A 32 11.78 8.77 8.88
C ILE A 32 11.15 8.72 10.28
N GLY A 33 11.83 8.14 11.26
CA GLY A 33 11.33 7.97 12.63
C GLY A 33 12.01 6.81 13.35
N ARG A 34 11.35 6.29 14.37
CA ARG A 34 11.85 5.17 15.18
C ARG A 34 10.84 4.03 15.21
N THR A 35 11.36 2.81 15.25
CA THR A 35 10.60 1.58 15.48
C THR A 35 10.10 1.51 16.93
N SER A 36 9.29 0.50 17.20
CA SER A 36 8.79 0.24 18.57
C SER A 36 9.90 -0.09 19.58
N GLU A 37 11.03 -0.66 19.13
CA GLU A 37 12.21 -0.96 19.95
C GLU A 37 13.24 0.19 19.92
N GLY A 38 12.88 1.35 19.36
CA GLY A 38 13.70 2.58 19.40
C GLY A 38 14.75 2.70 18.30
N ARG A 39 14.85 1.75 17.35
CA ARG A 39 15.79 1.85 16.21
C ARG A 39 15.35 2.93 15.24
N GLU A 40 16.26 3.74 14.77
CA GLU A 40 15.98 4.68 13.68
C GLU A 40 15.69 3.91 12.38
N ILE A 41 14.74 4.41 11.59
CA ILE A 41 14.45 3.88 10.26
C ILE A 41 15.17 4.76 9.24
N PRO A 42 16.34 4.33 8.75
CA PRO A 42 17.15 5.15 7.87
C PRO A 42 16.56 5.24 6.47
N TYR A 43 16.63 6.41 5.86
CA TYR A 43 16.36 6.59 4.45
C TYR A 43 17.40 7.51 3.81
N VAL A 44 17.57 7.36 2.51
CA VAL A 44 18.41 8.25 1.74
C VAL A 44 17.57 8.97 0.69
N ILE A 45 17.97 10.22 0.42
CA ILE A 45 17.52 11.00 -0.72
C ILE A 45 18.69 11.04 -1.70
N ALA A 46 18.43 10.66 -2.94
CA ALA A 46 19.44 10.72 -3.99
C ALA A 46 18.91 11.46 -5.23
N SER A 47 19.64 12.46 -5.69
CA SER A 47 19.33 13.24 -6.90
C SER A 47 20.53 14.08 -7.35
N ARG A 48 20.53 14.52 -8.58
CA ARG A 48 21.53 15.47 -9.15
C ARG A 48 20.82 16.66 -9.82
N PRO A 49 20.93 17.89 -9.32
CA PRO A 49 21.59 18.24 -8.05
C PRO A 49 20.85 17.63 -6.85
N LEU A 50 21.58 17.46 -5.73
CA LEU A 50 20.99 16.96 -4.50
C LEU A 50 19.93 17.93 -3.96
N VAL A 51 18.73 17.42 -3.68
CA VAL A 51 17.66 18.14 -2.98
C VAL A 51 17.37 17.43 -1.66
N ALA A 52 17.63 18.10 -0.54
CA ALA A 52 17.51 17.51 0.79
C ALA A 52 16.19 17.86 1.50
N THR A 53 15.28 18.59 0.85
CA THR A 53 14.00 19.01 1.44
C THR A 53 12.83 18.76 0.49
N PRO A 54 11.62 18.47 1.02
CA PRO A 54 10.42 18.30 0.20
C PRO A 54 10.13 19.51 -0.70
N ALA A 55 10.32 20.74 -0.20
CA ALA A 55 10.08 21.95 -0.95
C ALA A 55 11.03 22.08 -2.16
N ALA A 56 12.33 21.80 -1.96
CA ALA A 56 13.31 21.79 -3.04
C ALA A 56 13.02 20.70 -4.08
N ALA A 57 12.61 19.51 -3.65
CA ALA A 57 12.25 18.42 -4.54
C ALA A 57 11.03 18.77 -5.42
N LYS A 58 10.00 19.37 -4.83
CA LYS A 58 8.83 19.85 -5.57
C LYS A 58 9.17 20.97 -6.56
N ALA A 59 10.02 21.91 -6.16
CA ALA A 59 10.48 23.00 -7.02
C ALA A 59 11.31 22.51 -8.22
N LEU A 60 12.03 21.39 -8.07
CA LEU A 60 12.80 20.80 -9.15
C LEU A 60 11.93 20.28 -10.31
N GLY A 61 10.65 20.00 -10.05
CA GLY A 61 9.68 19.63 -11.08
C GLY A 61 9.87 18.21 -11.64
N ARG A 62 10.67 17.35 -10.99
CA ARG A 62 10.94 15.97 -11.38
C ARG A 62 10.07 14.98 -10.62
N PRO A 63 9.83 13.75 -11.14
CA PRO A 63 9.16 12.71 -10.37
C PRO A 63 9.93 12.38 -9.09
N ILE A 64 9.19 12.14 -8.01
CA ILE A 64 9.74 11.62 -6.76
C ILE A 64 9.35 10.15 -6.68
N VAL A 65 10.34 9.27 -6.54
CA VAL A 65 10.15 7.82 -6.39
C VAL A 65 10.53 7.40 -4.99
N TYR A 66 9.60 6.79 -4.28
CA TYR A 66 9.82 6.19 -2.98
C TYR A 66 9.91 4.67 -3.11
N VAL A 67 11.05 4.10 -2.76
CA VAL A 67 11.28 2.65 -2.75
C VAL A 67 11.55 2.20 -1.33
N GLN A 68 10.72 1.30 -0.82
CA GLN A 68 10.97 0.67 0.47
C GLN A 68 11.22 -0.82 0.31
N ALA A 69 12.00 -1.36 1.24
CA ALA A 69 12.30 -2.78 1.33
C ALA A 69 12.21 -3.26 2.77
N ASN A 70 12.13 -4.57 2.94
CA ASN A 70 12.20 -5.24 4.23
C ASN A 70 11.05 -4.83 5.19
N ILE A 71 9.84 -4.63 4.66
CA ILE A 71 8.64 -4.44 5.48
C ILE A 71 8.34 -5.72 6.28
N HIS A 72 8.66 -6.88 5.71
CA HIS A 72 8.74 -8.15 6.40
C HIS A 72 10.22 -8.49 6.64
N GLY A 73 10.63 -8.56 7.91
CA GLY A 73 12.05 -8.65 8.27
C GLY A 73 12.81 -9.86 7.72
N GLY A 74 12.10 -10.94 7.35
CA GLY A 74 12.68 -12.13 6.72
C GLY A 74 12.84 -12.07 5.20
N GLU A 75 12.23 -11.06 4.54
CA GLU A 75 12.31 -10.83 3.10
C GLU A 75 13.49 -9.89 2.82
N VAL A 76 14.63 -10.45 2.50
CA VAL A 76 15.92 -9.75 2.67
C VAL A 76 16.55 -9.22 1.39
N GLU A 77 16.23 -9.80 0.22
CA GLU A 77 16.87 -9.44 -1.05
C GLU A 77 16.58 -8.01 -1.49
N GLY A 78 15.35 -7.49 -1.22
CA GLY A 78 14.98 -6.12 -1.53
C GLY A 78 15.87 -5.09 -0.84
N LYS A 79 16.22 -5.34 0.43
CA LYS A 79 17.14 -4.52 1.21
C LYS A 79 18.53 -4.49 0.56
N ASP A 80 19.10 -5.65 0.28
CA ASP A 80 20.45 -5.75 -0.23
C ASP A 80 20.55 -5.26 -1.68
N ALA A 81 19.50 -5.50 -2.51
CA ALA A 81 19.39 -4.96 -3.87
C ALA A 81 19.32 -3.42 -3.87
N LEU A 82 18.51 -2.84 -2.99
CA LEU A 82 18.34 -1.39 -2.91
C LEU A 82 19.63 -0.69 -2.44
N LEU A 83 20.37 -1.27 -1.49
CA LEU A 83 21.67 -0.76 -1.08
C LEU A 83 22.68 -0.77 -2.24
N ALA A 84 22.75 -1.87 -3.00
CA ALA A 84 23.61 -1.97 -4.17
C ALA A 84 23.24 -0.95 -5.25
N LEU A 85 21.95 -0.80 -5.54
CA LEU A 85 21.46 0.17 -6.53
C LEU A 85 21.79 1.61 -6.14
N VAL A 86 21.54 2.00 -4.87
CA VAL A 86 21.89 3.32 -4.36
C VAL A 86 23.37 3.59 -4.54
N ARG A 87 24.26 2.65 -4.16
CA ARG A 87 25.71 2.77 -4.37
C ARG A 87 26.04 3.05 -5.82
N ASP A 88 25.53 2.22 -6.72
CA ASP A 88 25.90 2.29 -8.14
C ASP A 88 25.40 3.59 -8.79
N LEU A 89 24.22 4.08 -8.39
CA LEU A 89 23.69 5.34 -8.88
C LEU A 89 24.48 6.56 -8.38
N VAL A 90 24.82 6.61 -7.07
CA VAL A 90 25.46 7.79 -6.48
C VAL A 90 26.95 7.87 -6.74
N LEU A 91 27.61 6.74 -7.01
CA LEU A 91 29.05 6.68 -7.35
C LEU A 91 29.33 6.69 -8.85
N SER A 92 28.31 6.51 -9.71
CA SER A 92 28.51 6.58 -11.16
C SER A 92 29.03 7.95 -11.58
N PRO A 93 30.15 8.02 -12.32
CA PRO A 93 30.60 9.28 -12.91
C PRO A 93 29.76 9.73 -14.11
N ASN A 94 28.97 8.80 -14.69
CA ASN A 94 28.17 9.06 -15.87
C ASN A 94 26.77 9.58 -15.50
N PRO A 95 26.11 10.33 -16.42
CA PRO A 95 24.70 10.67 -16.26
C PRO A 95 23.84 9.42 -16.03
N ASN A 96 22.86 9.52 -15.12
CA ASN A 96 21.94 8.42 -14.83
C ASN A 96 20.58 8.97 -14.39
N VAL A 97 19.70 8.10 -13.90
CA VAL A 97 18.32 8.46 -13.53
C VAL A 97 18.22 9.55 -12.47
N LEU A 98 19.26 9.76 -11.63
CA LEU A 98 19.30 10.83 -10.62
C LEU A 98 19.33 12.24 -11.24
N ASP A 99 19.68 12.36 -12.51
CA ASP A 99 19.62 13.61 -13.27
C ASP A 99 18.18 13.98 -13.69
N SER A 100 17.23 13.03 -13.56
CA SER A 100 15.85 13.17 -14.05
C SER A 100 14.77 12.90 -13.00
N LEU A 101 15.10 12.34 -11.85
CA LEU A 101 14.17 12.07 -10.76
C LEU A 101 14.83 12.27 -9.39
N VAL A 102 14.01 12.28 -8.34
CA VAL A 102 14.44 12.22 -6.93
C VAL A 102 14.10 10.83 -6.40
N LEU A 103 15.13 10.10 -5.97
CA LEU A 103 14.96 8.79 -5.34
C LEU A 103 14.94 8.95 -3.80
N ILE A 104 13.91 8.42 -3.16
CA ILE A 104 13.84 8.21 -1.71
C ILE A 104 13.91 6.71 -1.49
N ALA A 105 14.97 6.22 -0.87
CA ALA A 105 15.19 4.79 -0.62
C ALA A 105 15.19 4.48 0.87
N VAL A 106 14.31 3.55 1.29
CA VAL A 106 14.19 3.04 2.67
C VAL A 106 14.55 1.55 2.65
N PRO A 107 15.83 1.17 2.78
CA PRO A 107 16.26 -0.21 2.59
C PRO A 107 15.85 -1.16 3.72
N ILE A 108 15.62 -0.64 4.92
CA ILE A 108 15.28 -1.45 6.09
C ILE A 108 14.11 -0.80 6.86
N TYR A 109 12.89 -1.03 6.37
CA TYR A 109 11.68 -0.42 6.94
C TYR A 109 11.32 -1.05 8.30
N ASN A 110 11.32 -2.38 8.40
CA ASN A 110 11.07 -3.15 9.62
C ASN A 110 12.40 -3.53 10.30
N ALA A 111 13.09 -2.55 10.87
CA ALA A 111 14.38 -2.80 11.50
C ALA A 111 14.29 -3.74 12.72
N ASP A 112 13.18 -3.73 13.46
CA ASP A 112 12.99 -4.64 14.59
C ASP A 112 12.80 -6.08 14.13
N GLY A 113 11.94 -6.30 13.13
CA GLY A 113 11.74 -7.62 12.53
C GLY A 113 13.02 -8.16 11.87
N ASN A 114 13.79 -7.28 11.20
CA ASN A 114 15.08 -7.65 10.63
C ASN A 114 16.04 -8.18 11.69
N GLU A 115 16.14 -7.54 12.86
CA GLU A 115 17.08 -7.93 13.91
C GLU A 115 16.65 -9.18 14.71
N ARG A 116 15.43 -9.65 14.55
CA ARG A 116 14.97 -10.92 15.12
C ARG A 116 15.41 -12.11 14.28
N PHE A 117 16.71 -12.20 14.04
CA PHE A 117 17.31 -13.30 13.28
C PHE A 117 17.09 -14.65 13.94
N GLY A 118 16.78 -15.64 13.13
CA GLY A 118 16.66 -17.03 13.49
C GLY A 118 16.82 -17.90 12.25
N PRO A 119 16.77 -19.23 12.43
CA PRO A 119 16.84 -20.17 11.31
C PRO A 119 15.83 -19.83 10.22
N GLN A 120 16.26 -19.85 8.97
CA GLN A 120 15.35 -19.61 7.83
C GLN A 120 14.17 -20.59 7.84
N ALA A 121 14.41 -21.84 8.19
CA ALA A 121 13.37 -22.87 8.28
C ALA A 121 12.24 -22.55 9.30
N GLU A 122 12.49 -21.64 10.26
CA GLU A 122 11.48 -21.17 11.23
C GLU A 122 10.85 -19.85 10.80
N ASN A 123 11.67 -18.91 10.33
CA ASN A 123 11.22 -17.55 10.04
C ASN A 123 10.66 -17.37 8.61
N ARG A 124 11.11 -18.18 7.64
CA ARG A 124 10.72 -18.16 6.22
C ARG A 124 10.86 -19.55 5.60
N THR A 125 10.01 -20.47 6.01
CA THR A 125 10.06 -21.91 5.68
C THR A 125 10.22 -22.20 4.17
N GLU A 126 9.53 -21.44 3.32
CA GLU A 126 9.51 -21.62 1.87
C GLU A 126 10.64 -20.89 1.13
N GLN A 127 11.53 -20.18 1.83
CA GLN A 127 12.56 -19.35 1.19
C GLN A 127 13.89 -20.12 1.03
N ASN A 128 14.54 -20.01 -0.11
CA ASN A 128 15.85 -20.61 -0.36
C ASN A 128 16.97 -19.68 0.16
N GLY A 129 17.30 -19.82 1.44
CA GLY A 129 18.33 -19.04 2.11
C GLY A 129 18.06 -17.52 2.21
N PRO A 130 18.96 -16.79 2.87
CA PRO A 130 20.13 -17.28 3.61
C PRO A 130 19.73 -18.09 4.85
N ALA A 131 20.68 -18.81 5.46
CA ALA A 131 20.42 -19.74 6.58
C ALA A 131 19.78 -19.08 7.80
N SER A 132 20.02 -17.77 7.98
CA SER A 132 19.42 -16.98 9.06
C SER A 132 18.83 -15.69 8.51
N VAL A 133 17.58 -15.41 8.87
CA VAL A 133 16.80 -14.26 8.43
C VAL A 133 15.97 -13.69 9.59
N GLY A 134 15.49 -12.46 9.43
CA GLY A 134 14.59 -11.82 10.38
C GLY A 134 13.18 -12.43 10.40
N ARG A 135 12.30 -11.87 11.22
CA ARG A 135 10.88 -12.25 11.32
C ARG A 135 10.00 -11.30 10.52
N ARG A 136 8.85 -11.83 10.05
CA ARG A 136 7.86 -11.06 9.30
C ARG A 136 7.36 -9.85 10.08
N ALA A 137 6.89 -10.06 11.31
CA ALA A 137 6.28 -9.04 12.15
C ALA A 137 7.31 -8.05 12.72
N ASN A 138 6.86 -6.84 13.07
CA ASN A 138 7.67 -5.83 13.75
C ASN A 138 7.86 -6.13 15.24
N GLY A 139 8.45 -5.19 15.99
CA GLY A 139 8.67 -5.28 17.43
C GLY A 139 7.40 -5.47 18.26
N MET A 140 6.26 -4.98 17.78
CA MET A 140 4.94 -5.12 18.40
C MET A 140 4.18 -6.37 17.95
N ASN A 141 4.79 -7.24 17.16
CA ASN A 141 4.16 -8.41 16.55
C ASN A 141 3.03 -8.07 15.57
N LEU A 142 3.11 -6.91 14.91
CA LEU A 142 2.20 -6.48 13.87
C LEU A 142 2.80 -6.76 12.49
N ASP A 143 1.95 -7.14 11.53
CA ASP A 143 2.29 -7.13 10.12
C ASP A 143 2.14 -5.71 9.58
N LEU A 144 3.26 -5.05 9.27
CA LEU A 144 3.27 -3.67 8.80
C LEU A 144 2.55 -3.50 7.45
N ASN A 145 2.52 -4.55 6.61
CA ASN A 145 1.76 -4.54 5.35
C ASN A 145 0.27 -4.91 5.55
N ARG A 146 -0.25 -4.71 6.76
CA ARG A 146 -1.67 -4.76 7.16
C ARG A 146 -2.06 -3.53 7.99
N ASP A 147 -1.15 -2.55 8.11
CA ASP A 147 -1.30 -1.44 9.04
C ASP A 147 -1.58 -0.09 8.38
N TYR A 148 -1.57 0.00 7.05
CA TYR A 148 -1.67 1.29 6.35
C TYR A 148 -2.97 2.06 6.59
N VAL A 149 -4.10 1.39 6.91
CA VAL A 149 -5.36 2.06 7.26
C VAL A 149 -5.42 2.46 8.72
N LYS A 150 -5.08 1.54 9.64
CA LYS A 150 -5.23 1.78 11.08
C LYS A 150 -4.07 2.56 11.70
N ALA A 151 -2.87 2.52 11.08
CA ALA A 151 -1.67 3.26 11.44
C ALA A 151 -1.29 3.13 12.93
N GLU A 152 -1.30 1.90 13.46
CA GLU A 152 -1.01 1.61 14.87
C GLU A 152 0.48 1.47 15.14
N ALA A 153 1.24 0.96 14.17
CA ALA A 153 2.68 0.82 14.30
C ALA A 153 3.39 2.19 14.18
N PRO A 154 4.41 2.46 15.00
CA PRO A 154 5.21 3.67 14.88
C PRO A 154 5.90 3.79 13.51
N GLU A 155 6.31 2.67 12.91
CA GLU A 155 6.89 2.59 11.58
C GLU A 155 5.90 3.11 10.52
N THR A 156 4.64 2.66 10.56
CA THR A 156 3.60 3.12 9.64
C THR A 156 3.32 4.61 9.78
N ARG A 157 3.22 5.10 11.03
CA ARG A 157 3.03 6.54 11.29
C ARG A 157 4.19 7.38 10.75
N ALA A 158 5.42 6.91 10.94
CA ALA A 158 6.61 7.58 10.43
C ALA A 158 6.64 7.61 8.90
N SER A 159 6.33 6.49 8.24
CA SER A 159 6.22 6.41 6.78
C SER A 159 5.13 7.34 6.23
N LEU A 160 3.95 7.36 6.85
CA LEU A 160 2.87 8.26 6.45
C LEU A 160 3.28 9.73 6.58
N ALA A 161 3.93 10.11 7.67
CA ALA A 161 4.40 11.49 7.88
C ALA A 161 5.42 11.90 6.80
N MET A 162 6.37 11.02 6.49
CA MET A 162 7.36 11.26 5.44
C MET A 162 6.69 11.34 4.06
N PHE A 163 5.78 10.39 3.76
CA PHE A 163 5.05 10.39 2.49
C PHE A 163 4.18 11.64 2.33
N ASN A 164 3.52 12.11 3.39
CA ASN A 164 2.75 13.36 3.36
C ASN A 164 3.63 14.59 3.08
N ALA A 165 4.86 14.60 3.60
CA ALA A 165 5.78 15.72 3.38
C ALA A 165 6.35 15.74 1.96
N TRP A 166 6.85 14.60 1.48
CA TRP A 166 7.52 14.47 0.18
C TRP A 166 6.54 14.30 -0.99
N ASP A 167 5.39 13.70 -0.74
CA ASP A 167 4.32 13.44 -1.71
C ASP A 167 4.84 12.78 -3.00
N PRO A 168 5.46 11.59 -2.91
CA PRO A 168 6.04 10.90 -4.05
C PRO A 168 5.02 10.58 -5.14
N ASP A 169 5.46 10.56 -6.39
CA ASP A 169 4.63 10.16 -7.54
C ASP A 169 4.52 8.63 -7.67
N VAL A 170 5.59 7.92 -7.33
CA VAL A 170 5.68 6.45 -7.42
C VAL A 170 6.10 5.87 -6.07
N PHE A 171 5.39 4.85 -5.65
CA PHE A 171 5.69 4.02 -4.48
C PHE A 171 6.03 2.60 -4.92
N VAL A 172 7.12 2.05 -4.41
CA VAL A 172 7.57 0.69 -4.69
C VAL A 172 7.81 -0.05 -3.39
N ASP A 173 7.23 -1.23 -3.24
CA ASP A 173 7.39 -2.11 -2.08
C ASP A 173 8.06 -3.41 -2.49
N LEU A 174 9.20 -3.74 -1.90
CA LEU A 174 10.04 -4.88 -2.28
C LEU A 174 9.85 -6.04 -1.31
N HIS A 175 9.34 -7.16 -1.85
CA HIS A 175 8.94 -8.37 -1.12
C HIS A 175 9.55 -9.63 -1.71
N THR A 176 9.25 -10.76 -1.06
CA THR A 176 9.55 -12.13 -1.48
C THR A 176 8.28 -12.96 -1.52
N THR A 177 8.05 -13.69 -2.61
CA THR A 177 6.84 -14.51 -2.83
C THR A 177 6.58 -15.56 -1.74
N ASN A 178 5.36 -16.07 -1.71
CA ASN A 178 4.91 -17.14 -0.83
C ASN A 178 4.74 -18.45 -1.63
N GLY A 179 5.59 -19.38 -1.44
CA GLY A 179 5.42 -20.81 -1.67
C GLY A 179 4.94 -21.38 -3.02
N SER A 180 4.31 -20.63 -3.92
CA SER A 180 3.88 -21.14 -5.21
C SER A 180 5.06 -21.39 -6.15
N PHE A 181 5.17 -22.63 -6.72
CA PHE A 181 6.28 -23.01 -7.60
C PHE A 181 6.01 -22.59 -9.04
N HIS A 182 6.41 -21.38 -9.38
CA HIS A 182 6.30 -20.81 -10.72
C HIS A 182 7.68 -20.60 -11.37
N GLY A 183 7.72 -20.31 -12.68
CA GLY A 183 8.97 -20.15 -13.44
C GLY A 183 9.46 -18.71 -13.59
N TYR A 184 8.97 -17.77 -12.79
CA TYR A 184 9.34 -16.36 -12.88
C TYR A 184 10.39 -16.01 -11.82
N ALA A 185 11.41 -15.25 -12.17
CA ALA A 185 12.42 -14.77 -11.22
C ALA A 185 11.84 -13.72 -10.25
N LEU A 186 10.80 -13.00 -10.71
CA LEU A 186 10.11 -11.97 -9.95
C LEU A 186 8.69 -11.81 -10.48
N THR A 187 7.74 -11.65 -9.58
CA THR A 187 6.37 -11.24 -9.91
C THR A 187 6.10 -9.84 -9.38
N TYR A 188 5.13 -9.12 -9.96
CA TYR A 188 4.82 -7.75 -9.58
C TYR A 188 3.33 -7.47 -9.69
N SER A 189 2.88 -6.42 -9.01
CA SER A 189 1.49 -5.96 -9.12
C SER A 189 1.42 -4.43 -9.09
N PRO A 190 0.53 -3.81 -9.89
CA PRO A 190 0.10 -2.44 -9.64
C PRO A 190 -0.79 -2.40 -8.39
N SER A 191 -1.24 -1.21 -7.99
CA SER A 191 -2.38 -1.11 -7.08
C SER A 191 -3.60 -1.79 -7.70
N LEU A 192 -4.20 -2.72 -6.96
CA LEU A 192 -5.36 -3.52 -7.39
C LEU A 192 -6.69 -2.87 -7.04
N SER A 193 -6.69 -1.85 -6.19
CA SER A 193 -7.92 -1.17 -5.78
C SER A 193 -8.61 -0.52 -6.98
N PRO A 194 -9.91 -0.80 -7.24
CA PRO A 194 -10.65 -0.10 -8.29
C PRO A 194 -10.74 1.41 -8.08
N ALA A 195 -10.49 1.91 -6.86
CA ALA A 195 -10.41 3.33 -6.57
C ALA A 195 -9.08 3.99 -7.04
N ALA A 196 -8.09 3.20 -7.44
CA ALA A 196 -6.80 3.68 -7.97
C ALA A 196 -6.85 3.97 -9.47
N VAL A 197 -7.83 4.75 -9.91
CA VAL A 197 -8.20 4.94 -11.33
C VAL A 197 -7.13 5.58 -12.21
N PHE A 198 -6.21 6.36 -11.67
CA PHE A 198 -5.13 6.98 -12.44
C PHE A 198 -3.86 6.13 -12.45
N GLY A 199 -3.20 6.03 -11.30
CA GLY A 199 -1.91 5.36 -11.16
C GLY A 199 -1.99 3.85 -11.36
N GLY A 200 -3.02 3.18 -10.84
CA GLY A 200 -3.19 1.73 -10.96
C GLY A 200 -3.44 1.29 -12.41
N VAL A 201 -4.33 1.97 -13.12
CA VAL A 201 -4.62 1.70 -14.53
C VAL A 201 -3.39 1.93 -15.42
N TYR A 202 -2.72 3.07 -15.24
CA TYR A 202 -1.51 3.37 -16.01
C TYR A 202 -0.38 2.37 -15.76
N ALA A 203 -0.17 1.99 -14.49
CA ALA A 203 0.84 0.99 -14.15
C ALA A 203 0.55 -0.35 -14.82
N ARG A 204 -0.71 -0.83 -14.72
CA ARG A 204 -1.14 -2.11 -15.30
C ARG A 204 -1.02 -2.15 -16.81
N ASP A 205 -1.56 -1.13 -17.49
CA ASP A 205 -1.80 -1.19 -18.93
C ASP A 205 -0.65 -0.60 -19.77
N SER A 206 0.28 0.16 -19.14
CA SER A 206 1.31 0.89 -19.88
C SER A 206 2.72 0.75 -19.31
N LEU A 207 2.90 0.84 -17.97
CA LEU A 207 4.24 0.88 -17.38
C LEU A 207 4.81 -0.52 -17.20
N LEU A 208 4.08 -1.41 -16.52
CA LEU A 208 4.52 -2.75 -16.17
C LEU A 208 4.67 -3.70 -17.38
N PRO A 209 3.85 -3.65 -18.44
CA PRO A 209 4.11 -4.43 -19.65
C PRO A 209 5.46 -4.10 -20.32
N VAL A 210 5.83 -2.82 -20.38
CA VAL A 210 7.14 -2.40 -20.92
C VAL A 210 8.27 -2.82 -19.99
N LEU A 211 8.08 -2.71 -18.67
CA LEU A 211 9.05 -3.17 -17.69
C LEU A 211 9.28 -4.69 -17.81
N ARG A 212 8.24 -5.50 -17.95
CA ARG A 212 8.31 -6.95 -18.19
C ARG A 212 9.18 -7.27 -19.40
N GLU A 213 8.96 -6.58 -20.50
CA GLU A 213 9.73 -6.81 -21.72
C GLU A 213 11.21 -6.41 -21.54
N ARG A 214 11.50 -5.30 -20.86
CA ARG A 214 12.88 -4.90 -20.54
C ARG A 214 13.58 -5.92 -19.64
N MET A 215 12.91 -6.42 -18.62
CA MET A 215 13.44 -7.47 -17.75
C MET A 215 13.83 -8.71 -18.54
N ARG A 216 13.00 -9.11 -19.48
CA ARG A 216 13.27 -10.26 -20.36
C ARG A 216 14.44 -10.01 -21.33
N VAL A 217 14.40 -8.88 -22.05
CA VAL A 217 15.35 -8.63 -23.15
C VAL A 217 16.72 -8.20 -22.65
N ARG A 218 16.79 -7.34 -21.63
CA ARG A 218 18.04 -6.75 -21.16
C ARG A 218 18.71 -7.56 -20.07
N HIS A 219 17.92 -8.28 -19.26
CA HIS A 219 18.43 -8.96 -18.07
C HIS A 219 18.23 -10.47 -18.09
N GLY A 220 17.47 -11.01 -19.04
CA GLY A 220 17.18 -12.44 -19.13
C GLY A 220 16.26 -12.97 -18.03
N PHE A 221 15.58 -12.09 -17.29
CA PHE A 221 14.66 -12.48 -16.23
C PHE A 221 13.22 -12.55 -16.73
N ALA A 222 12.62 -13.73 -16.64
CA ALA A 222 11.18 -13.88 -16.81
C ALA A 222 10.46 -13.27 -15.60
N THR A 223 9.51 -12.37 -15.86
CA THR A 223 8.67 -11.74 -14.82
C THR A 223 7.19 -11.83 -15.22
N PHE A 224 6.29 -11.77 -14.24
CA PHE A 224 4.85 -11.88 -14.48
C PHE A 224 4.04 -11.09 -13.45
N ASP A 225 2.72 -11.00 -13.69
CA ASP A 225 1.81 -10.43 -12.72
C ASP A 225 1.75 -11.32 -11.47
N TYR A 226 1.79 -10.69 -10.28
CA TYR A 226 1.80 -11.41 -9.00
C TYR A 226 0.53 -12.24 -8.82
N GLY A 227 0.72 -13.47 -8.36
CA GLY A 227 -0.36 -14.36 -8.01
C GLY A 227 0.15 -15.64 -7.36
N ASN A 228 -0.80 -16.50 -7.03
CA ASN A 228 -0.59 -17.84 -6.53
C ASN A 228 -1.50 -18.82 -7.26
N PHE A 229 -1.10 -20.09 -7.31
CA PHE A 229 -1.96 -21.15 -7.82
C PHE A 229 -3.14 -21.35 -6.89
N VAL A 230 -4.33 -21.35 -7.46
CA VAL A 230 -5.58 -21.64 -6.76
C VAL A 230 -6.35 -22.72 -7.49
N SER A 231 -7.12 -23.51 -6.72
CA SER A 231 -8.12 -24.45 -7.23
C SER A 231 -9.32 -24.44 -6.29
N ASP A 232 -10.51 -24.52 -6.86
CA ASP A 232 -11.77 -24.67 -6.14
C ASP A 232 -12.72 -25.59 -6.93
N ASP A 233 -13.97 -25.70 -6.50
CA ASP A 233 -14.98 -26.54 -7.15
C ASP A 233 -15.31 -26.08 -8.59
N THR A 234 -15.01 -24.84 -8.93
CA THR A 234 -15.31 -24.24 -10.25
C THR A 234 -14.10 -24.21 -11.19
N VAL A 235 -12.88 -24.20 -10.63
CA VAL A 235 -11.61 -24.08 -11.35
C VAL A 235 -10.63 -25.13 -10.86
N SER A 236 -10.24 -26.05 -11.75
CA SER A 236 -9.27 -27.11 -11.41
C SER A 236 -7.87 -26.56 -11.12
N ARG A 237 -7.49 -25.46 -11.77
CA ARG A 237 -6.29 -24.68 -11.53
C ARG A 237 -6.43 -23.28 -12.10
N GLY A 238 -5.98 -22.28 -11.36
CA GLY A 238 -5.96 -20.88 -11.79
C GLY A 238 -4.79 -20.13 -11.18
N TRP A 239 -4.56 -18.91 -11.64
CA TRP A 239 -3.58 -17.97 -11.13
C TRP A 239 -4.30 -16.76 -10.57
N ALA A 240 -4.23 -16.53 -9.25
CA ALA A 240 -4.97 -15.47 -8.59
C ALA A 240 -4.05 -14.52 -7.84
N THR A 241 -4.28 -13.22 -8.04
CA THR A 241 -3.59 -12.13 -7.34
C THR A 241 -4.03 -12.01 -5.88
N TYR A 242 -3.44 -11.06 -5.14
CA TYR A 242 -3.76 -10.81 -3.73
C TYR A 242 -4.93 -9.81 -3.56
N ASP A 243 -5.25 -9.49 -2.33
CA ASP A 243 -6.36 -8.63 -1.89
C ASP A 243 -6.16 -7.15 -2.28
N ALA A 244 -7.21 -6.49 -2.79
CA ALA A 244 -7.20 -5.09 -3.24
C ALA A 244 -7.37 -4.05 -2.12
N ARG A 245 -7.60 -4.46 -0.87
CA ARG A 245 -7.87 -3.55 0.24
C ARG A 245 -6.66 -2.69 0.60
N PRO A 246 -6.86 -1.43 1.06
CA PRO A 246 -5.79 -0.49 1.34
C PRO A 246 -5.01 -0.76 2.64
N ARG A 247 -5.32 -1.82 3.40
CA ARG A 247 -4.44 -2.29 4.46
C ARG A 247 -3.04 -2.64 3.93
N PHE A 248 -2.93 -2.97 2.64
CA PHE A 248 -1.68 -3.20 1.91
C PHE A 248 -1.13 -1.89 1.34
N GLY A 249 0.17 -1.64 1.51
CA GLY A 249 0.81 -0.37 1.13
C GLY A 249 0.62 0.00 -0.34
N THR A 250 0.81 -0.92 -1.25
CA THR A 250 0.65 -0.68 -2.70
C THR A 250 -0.77 -0.19 -3.04
N ASN A 251 -1.79 -0.82 -2.46
CA ASN A 251 -3.18 -0.43 -2.70
C ASN A 251 -3.53 0.89 -2.00
N TYR A 252 -3.01 1.10 -0.79
CA TYR A 252 -3.19 2.34 -0.05
C TYR A 252 -2.67 3.56 -0.82
N TYR A 253 -1.44 3.48 -1.33
CA TYR A 253 -0.88 4.58 -2.11
C TYR A 253 -1.57 4.76 -3.47
N GLY A 254 -2.11 3.68 -4.03
CA GLY A 254 -2.96 3.77 -5.22
C GLY A 254 -4.23 4.59 -5.01
N ILE A 255 -4.95 4.38 -3.89
CA ILE A 255 -6.15 5.18 -3.55
C ILE A 255 -5.78 6.65 -3.26
N ARG A 256 -4.56 6.92 -2.80
CA ARG A 256 -4.04 8.29 -2.68
C ARG A 256 -3.74 8.95 -4.02
N GLY A 257 -3.99 8.27 -5.15
CA GLY A 257 -3.73 8.78 -6.50
C GLY A 257 -2.27 8.68 -6.92
N ARG A 258 -1.48 7.80 -6.31
CA ARG A 258 -0.07 7.56 -6.67
C ARG A 258 0.08 6.25 -7.44
N ILE A 259 1.19 6.08 -8.13
CA ILE A 259 1.53 4.83 -8.80
C ILE A 259 2.13 3.89 -7.75
N GLY A 260 1.34 2.93 -7.25
CA GLY A 260 1.81 1.91 -6.32
C GLY A 260 2.24 0.64 -7.08
N ILE A 261 3.42 0.12 -6.77
CA ILE A 261 3.98 -1.09 -7.38
C ILE A 261 4.51 -2.02 -6.31
N LEU A 262 4.01 -3.26 -6.34
CA LEU A 262 4.53 -4.38 -5.57
C LEU A 262 5.58 -5.11 -6.42
N SER A 263 6.69 -5.49 -5.82
CA SER A 263 7.71 -6.37 -6.38
C SER A 263 7.91 -7.57 -5.46
N GLU A 264 7.86 -8.79 -6.00
CA GLU A 264 7.92 -10.05 -5.27
C GLU A 264 8.98 -10.95 -5.90
N ALA A 265 10.19 -10.98 -5.34
CA ALA A 265 11.23 -11.88 -5.78
C ALA A 265 10.86 -13.34 -5.49
N TYR A 266 11.25 -14.26 -6.35
CA TYR A 266 10.87 -15.66 -6.21
C TYR A 266 11.58 -16.34 -5.04
N SER A 267 10.84 -16.70 -4.00
CA SER A 267 11.37 -17.23 -2.73
C SER A 267 12.27 -18.47 -2.90
N HIS A 268 12.00 -19.32 -3.88
CA HIS A 268 12.73 -20.56 -4.13
C HIS A 268 14.03 -20.37 -4.95
N ASP A 269 14.27 -19.17 -5.49
CA ASP A 269 15.54 -18.86 -6.14
C ASP A 269 16.66 -18.61 -5.10
N PRO A 270 17.92 -18.90 -5.42
CA PRO A 270 19.06 -18.52 -4.58
C PRO A 270 19.07 -17.01 -4.28
N LEU A 271 19.56 -16.63 -3.09
CA LEU A 271 19.61 -15.22 -2.67
C LEU A 271 20.26 -14.30 -3.70
N GLU A 272 21.35 -14.74 -4.34
CA GLU A 272 22.03 -13.99 -5.39
C GLU A 272 21.09 -13.65 -6.56
N LYS A 273 20.32 -14.63 -7.05
CA LYS A 273 19.39 -14.42 -8.17
C LYS A 273 18.25 -13.50 -7.76
N ARG A 274 17.71 -13.63 -6.54
CA ARG A 274 16.69 -12.74 -5.99
C ARG A 274 17.17 -11.30 -5.90
N ILE A 275 18.39 -11.07 -5.38
CA ILE A 275 19.01 -9.74 -5.31
C ILE A 275 19.19 -9.15 -6.71
N LYS A 276 19.73 -9.94 -7.67
CA LYS A 276 19.96 -9.47 -9.04
C LYS A 276 18.68 -9.14 -9.80
N SER A 277 17.65 -9.97 -9.67
CA SER A 277 16.34 -9.72 -10.31
C SER A 277 15.64 -8.51 -9.73
N THR A 278 15.67 -8.33 -8.41
CA THR A 278 15.10 -7.15 -7.73
C THR A 278 15.86 -5.87 -8.08
N TYR A 279 17.20 -5.93 -8.11
CA TYR A 279 18.03 -4.81 -8.55
C TYR A 279 17.67 -4.38 -9.98
N ALA A 280 17.63 -5.33 -10.92
CA ALA A 280 17.29 -5.06 -12.32
C ALA A 280 15.88 -4.47 -12.46
N PHE A 281 14.91 -5.02 -11.72
CA PHE A 281 13.52 -4.53 -11.73
C PHE A 281 13.44 -3.07 -11.28
N VAL A 282 14.06 -2.73 -10.15
CA VAL A 282 14.03 -1.34 -9.64
C VAL A 282 14.81 -0.40 -10.57
N ALA A 283 15.95 -0.81 -11.09
CA ALA A 283 16.74 -0.01 -12.02
C ALA A 283 15.97 0.33 -13.31
N GLU A 284 15.31 -0.67 -13.91
CA GLU A 284 14.49 -0.45 -15.12
C GLU A 284 13.24 0.38 -14.81
N LEU A 285 12.62 0.20 -13.63
CA LEU A 285 11.49 1.02 -13.21
C LEU A 285 11.87 2.48 -13.02
N LEU A 286 13.03 2.77 -12.42
CA LEU A 286 13.55 4.14 -12.29
C LEU A 286 13.84 4.74 -13.67
N SER A 287 14.44 3.96 -14.59
CA SER A 287 14.69 4.39 -15.98
C SER A 287 13.38 4.76 -16.69
N LEU A 288 12.37 3.88 -16.63
CA LEU A 288 11.05 4.14 -17.20
C LEU A 288 10.35 5.34 -16.56
N THR A 289 10.51 5.54 -15.26
CA THR A 289 9.96 6.70 -14.55
C THR A 289 10.61 7.99 -15.04
N ALA A 290 11.92 8.00 -15.24
CA ALA A 290 12.64 9.14 -15.79
C ALA A 290 12.20 9.44 -17.24
N GLU A 291 12.12 8.42 -18.09
CA GLU A 291 11.66 8.54 -19.49
C GLU A 291 10.22 9.07 -19.62
N ARG A 292 9.36 8.70 -18.66
CA ARG A 292 7.93 9.02 -18.66
C ARG A 292 7.54 10.07 -17.62
N ALA A 293 8.50 10.87 -17.18
CA ALA A 293 8.35 11.85 -16.09
C ALA A 293 7.15 12.78 -16.28
N GLY A 294 6.97 13.34 -17.48
CA GLY A 294 5.84 14.22 -17.79
C GLY A 294 4.48 13.54 -17.65
N THR A 295 4.33 12.31 -18.15
CA THR A 295 3.10 11.52 -18.05
C THR A 295 2.79 11.19 -16.59
N ILE A 296 3.77 10.70 -15.83
CA ILE A 296 3.62 10.32 -14.42
C ILE A 296 3.17 11.51 -13.59
N ARG A 297 3.85 12.65 -13.71
CA ARG A 297 3.49 13.88 -12.99
C ARG A 297 2.11 14.42 -13.38
N SER A 298 1.76 14.35 -14.65
CA SER A 298 0.42 14.74 -15.11
C SER A 298 -0.67 13.86 -14.49
N LEU A 299 -0.45 12.53 -14.42
CA LEU A 299 -1.39 11.59 -13.81
C LEU A 299 -1.58 11.84 -12.33
N THR A 300 -0.49 11.94 -11.56
CA THR A 300 -0.53 12.16 -10.10
C THR A 300 -1.07 13.55 -9.75
N GLY A 301 -0.75 14.57 -10.58
CA GLY A 301 -1.31 15.91 -10.48
C GLY A 301 -2.83 15.93 -10.70
N ARG A 302 -3.32 15.25 -11.74
CA ARG A 302 -4.78 15.12 -11.99
C ARG A 302 -5.48 14.39 -10.87
N ALA A 303 -4.88 13.30 -10.36
CA ALA A 303 -5.44 12.54 -9.24
C ALA A 303 -5.62 13.40 -7.98
N SER A 304 -4.69 14.32 -7.72
CA SER A 304 -4.77 15.26 -6.59
C SER A 304 -5.75 16.42 -6.85
N ALA A 305 -5.87 16.85 -8.10
CA ALA A 305 -6.71 18.00 -8.46
C ALA A 305 -8.20 17.64 -8.62
N GLN A 306 -8.51 16.44 -9.09
CA GLN A 306 -9.88 16.01 -9.36
C GLN A 306 -10.81 16.15 -8.14
N PRO A 307 -10.46 15.70 -6.92
CA PRO A 307 -11.33 15.85 -5.76
C PRO A 307 -11.57 17.30 -5.35
N LEU A 308 -10.68 18.23 -5.68
CA LEU A 308 -10.86 19.65 -5.36
C LEU A 308 -12.07 20.28 -6.07
N ALA A 309 -12.50 19.68 -7.19
CA ALA A 309 -13.69 20.10 -7.92
C ALA A 309 -14.99 19.51 -7.32
N TRP A 310 -14.92 18.52 -6.45
CA TRP A 310 -16.11 17.93 -5.83
C TRP A 310 -16.83 18.96 -4.97
N GLY A 311 -18.13 19.03 -5.09
CA GLY A 311 -18.95 20.03 -4.41
C GLY A 311 -19.09 21.38 -5.15
N ARG A 312 -18.41 21.55 -6.29
CA ARG A 312 -18.59 22.74 -7.18
C ARG A 312 -19.35 22.43 -8.47
N ALA A 313 -19.33 21.16 -8.91
CA ALA A 313 -20.01 20.71 -10.13
C ALA A 313 -20.90 19.52 -9.81
N THR A 314 -22.15 19.54 -10.27
CA THR A 314 -23.13 18.48 -10.04
C THR A 314 -23.02 17.33 -11.06
N ASP A 315 -22.31 17.53 -12.16
CA ASP A 315 -22.45 16.68 -13.35
C ASP A 315 -21.26 15.76 -13.69
N SER A 316 -20.17 15.80 -12.90
CA SER A 316 -18.97 14.99 -13.18
C SER A 316 -18.30 14.39 -11.94
N VAL A 317 -19.08 14.06 -10.91
CA VAL A 317 -18.52 13.47 -9.69
C VAL A 317 -18.33 11.97 -9.89
N GLN A 318 -17.09 11.53 -9.81
CA GLN A 318 -16.73 10.12 -9.91
C GLN A 318 -17.28 9.34 -8.70
N MET A 319 -17.91 8.19 -8.97
CA MET A 319 -18.23 7.20 -7.94
C MET A 319 -16.95 6.61 -7.36
N ILE A 320 -16.89 6.45 -6.05
CA ILE A 320 -15.74 5.88 -5.35
C ILE A 320 -16.08 4.44 -4.94
N PRO A 321 -15.38 3.44 -5.48
CA PRO A 321 -15.46 2.06 -5.03
C PRO A 321 -15.03 1.94 -3.56
N ILE A 322 -15.89 1.38 -2.73
CA ILE A 322 -15.62 1.12 -1.31
C ILE A 322 -15.69 -0.37 -0.95
N ARG A 323 -16.14 -1.21 -1.88
CA ARG A 323 -16.02 -2.66 -1.86
C ARG A 323 -15.74 -3.18 -3.25
N SER A 324 -14.99 -4.27 -3.31
CA SER A 324 -14.70 -4.93 -4.57
C SER A 324 -14.58 -6.44 -4.37
N GLU A 325 -14.69 -7.17 -5.47
CA GLU A 325 -14.43 -8.61 -5.51
C GLU A 325 -13.50 -8.97 -6.65
N LEU A 326 -12.72 -10.02 -6.44
CA LEU A 326 -11.84 -10.58 -7.45
C LEU A 326 -12.66 -11.41 -8.43
N ILE A 327 -12.53 -11.10 -9.71
CA ILE A 327 -13.15 -11.87 -10.78
C ILE A 327 -12.09 -12.41 -11.75
N PRO A 328 -12.40 -13.49 -12.49
CA PRO A 328 -11.54 -13.91 -13.59
C PRO A 328 -11.48 -12.79 -14.64
N SER A 329 -10.29 -12.59 -15.22
CA SER A 329 -10.10 -11.59 -16.30
C SER A 329 -10.91 -11.90 -17.57
N GLY A 330 -11.52 -13.08 -17.63
CA GLY A 330 -12.21 -13.60 -18.83
C GLY A 330 -11.26 -14.24 -19.85
N VAL A 331 -9.95 -14.20 -19.57
CA VAL A 331 -8.90 -14.75 -20.44
C VAL A 331 -8.16 -15.86 -19.70
N LYS A 332 -7.89 -16.96 -20.40
CA LYS A 332 -6.84 -17.90 -19.98
C LYS A 332 -5.51 -17.36 -20.47
N GLY A 333 -4.48 -17.49 -19.63
CA GLY A 333 -3.15 -17.04 -19.98
C GLY A 333 -2.10 -18.10 -19.65
N PRO A 334 -0.94 -18.03 -20.33
CA PRO A 334 0.16 -18.94 -20.09
C PRO A 334 0.89 -18.59 -18.78
N VAL A 335 0.82 -19.49 -17.81
CA VAL A 335 1.57 -19.36 -16.56
C VAL A 335 2.72 -20.37 -16.53
N LEU A 336 3.94 -19.90 -16.32
CA LEU A 336 5.11 -20.76 -16.15
C LEU A 336 5.00 -21.50 -14.82
N THR A 337 4.98 -22.84 -14.90
CA THR A 337 4.80 -23.73 -13.77
C THR A 337 6.00 -24.65 -13.66
N GLU A 338 6.59 -24.80 -12.48
CA GLU A 338 7.64 -25.78 -12.25
C GLU A 338 7.07 -27.20 -12.31
N GLU A 339 7.77 -28.09 -13.00
CA GLU A 339 7.43 -29.50 -13.03
C GLU A 339 7.91 -30.18 -11.75
N MET A 340 7.03 -30.96 -11.15
CA MET A 340 7.32 -31.79 -9.99
C MET A 340 7.33 -33.26 -10.42
N GLU A 341 8.34 -34.00 -10.01
CA GLU A 341 8.36 -35.43 -10.21
C GLU A 341 8.07 -36.20 -8.92
N SER A 342 7.48 -37.42 -9.04
CA SER A 342 7.24 -38.26 -7.90
C SER A 342 8.55 -38.93 -7.46
N THR A 343 8.81 -38.96 -6.16
CA THR A 343 9.96 -39.66 -5.59
C THR A 343 9.67 -41.16 -5.42
N GLY A 344 8.40 -41.59 -5.54
CA GLY A 344 7.98 -42.95 -5.17
C GLY A 344 7.92 -43.20 -3.66
N ASP A 345 8.37 -42.24 -2.86
CA ASP A 345 8.42 -42.34 -1.39
C ASP A 345 7.73 -41.10 -0.76
N THR A 346 6.59 -41.33 -0.10
CA THR A 346 5.82 -40.25 0.56
C THR A 346 6.43 -39.78 1.88
N THR A 347 7.51 -40.40 2.35
CA THR A 347 8.26 -39.94 3.53
C THR A 347 9.23 -38.81 3.17
N VAL A 348 9.58 -38.64 1.88
CA VAL A 348 10.39 -37.55 1.41
C VAL A 348 9.62 -36.22 1.57
N THR A 349 10.16 -35.34 2.38
CA THR A 349 9.60 -34.01 2.65
C THR A 349 10.68 -32.95 2.45
N GLU A 350 10.40 -31.99 1.60
CA GLU A 350 11.19 -30.76 1.48
C GLU A 350 10.29 -29.57 1.85
N PRO A 351 10.82 -28.53 2.52
CA PRO A 351 10.02 -27.37 2.90
C PRO A 351 9.28 -26.74 1.70
N GLY A 352 7.96 -26.57 1.85
CA GLY A 352 7.13 -25.97 0.80
C GLY A 352 6.79 -26.92 -0.38
N ILE A 353 7.34 -28.13 -0.45
CA ILE A 353 7.08 -29.09 -1.54
C ILE A 353 6.06 -30.15 -1.08
N PRO A 354 5.09 -30.52 -1.95
CA PRO A 354 4.16 -31.60 -1.63
C PRO A 354 4.88 -32.92 -1.30
N ARG A 355 4.42 -33.64 -0.28
CA ARG A 355 5.01 -34.91 0.14
C ARG A 355 5.15 -35.88 -1.03
N GLY A 356 6.26 -36.57 -1.10
CA GLY A 356 6.56 -37.52 -2.16
C GLY A 356 6.82 -36.90 -3.53
N LYS A 357 7.07 -35.61 -3.56
CA LYS A 357 7.46 -34.83 -4.75
C LYS A 357 8.84 -34.22 -4.56
N ARG A 358 9.55 -34.01 -5.66
CA ARG A 358 10.75 -33.18 -5.73
C ARG A 358 10.69 -32.23 -6.90
N ARG A 359 11.38 -31.11 -6.81
CA ARG A 359 11.52 -30.12 -7.88
C ARG A 359 12.42 -30.68 -8.98
N THR A 360 12.07 -30.41 -10.23
CA THR A 360 12.89 -30.82 -11.37
C THR A 360 13.75 -29.67 -11.92
N GLY A 361 13.46 -28.41 -11.52
CA GLY A 361 14.06 -27.23 -12.13
C GLY A 361 13.60 -26.96 -13.57
N ARG A 362 12.72 -27.80 -14.12
CA ARG A 362 12.12 -27.60 -15.46
C ARG A 362 10.81 -26.87 -15.32
N PHE A 363 10.56 -25.97 -16.26
CA PHE A 363 9.33 -25.16 -16.29
C PHE A 363 8.57 -25.41 -17.58
N LYS A 364 7.24 -25.44 -17.47
CA LYS A 364 6.34 -25.50 -18.62
C LYS A 364 5.29 -24.41 -18.52
N SER A 365 4.86 -23.95 -19.69
CA SER A 365 3.72 -23.03 -19.80
C SER A 365 2.42 -23.83 -19.71
N VAL A 366 1.52 -23.40 -18.82
CA VAL A 366 0.21 -24.01 -18.62
C VAL A 366 -0.87 -22.93 -18.80
N GLU A 367 -1.77 -23.14 -19.74
CA GLU A 367 -2.92 -22.27 -19.93
C GLU A 367 -3.91 -22.44 -18.78
N MET A 368 -4.19 -21.34 -18.07
CA MET A 368 -5.13 -21.35 -16.96
C MET A 368 -5.87 -20.04 -16.80
N PRO A 369 -7.03 -20.02 -16.13
CA PRO A 369 -7.73 -18.79 -15.79
C PRO A 369 -6.86 -17.86 -14.96
N ILE A 370 -6.87 -16.55 -15.30
CA ILE A 370 -6.17 -15.50 -14.57
C ILE A 370 -7.19 -14.68 -13.79
N PHE A 371 -6.97 -14.54 -12.48
CA PHE A 371 -7.78 -13.74 -11.56
C PHE A 371 -6.93 -12.55 -11.10
N ASP A 372 -6.97 -11.46 -11.84
CA ASP A 372 -6.15 -10.26 -11.62
C ASP A 372 -6.99 -8.97 -11.58
N ARG A 373 -8.32 -9.10 -11.69
CA ARG A 373 -9.25 -7.98 -11.79
C ARG A 373 -10.16 -7.89 -10.59
N PHE A 374 -10.14 -6.75 -9.93
CA PHE A 374 -11.13 -6.39 -8.94
C PHE A 374 -12.18 -5.48 -9.57
N VAL A 375 -13.45 -5.86 -9.41
CA VAL A 375 -14.59 -5.04 -9.85
C VAL A 375 -15.30 -4.45 -8.63
N PRO A 376 -15.80 -3.21 -8.73
CA PRO A 376 -16.61 -2.63 -7.66
C PRO A 376 -17.88 -3.45 -7.42
N THR A 377 -18.16 -3.76 -6.16
CA THR A 377 -19.46 -4.32 -5.71
C THR A 377 -20.29 -3.31 -4.95
N LEU A 378 -19.65 -2.23 -4.48
CA LEU A 378 -20.32 -1.10 -3.87
C LEU A 378 -19.52 0.18 -4.10
N GLU A 379 -20.21 1.17 -4.65
CA GLU A 379 -19.66 2.49 -4.92
C GLU A 379 -20.49 3.58 -4.25
N LYS A 380 -19.88 4.71 -3.92
CA LYS A 380 -20.55 5.85 -3.30
C LYS A 380 -20.19 7.15 -4.01
N LEU A 381 -21.19 8.02 -4.17
CA LEU A 381 -20.95 9.43 -4.51
C LEU A 381 -20.35 10.14 -3.29
N PRO A 382 -19.25 10.89 -3.47
CA PRO A 382 -18.71 11.72 -2.41
C PRO A 382 -19.76 12.74 -1.91
N PRO A 383 -20.07 12.80 -0.61
CA PRO A 383 -20.81 13.94 -0.07
C PRO A 383 -19.91 15.18 -0.09
N ALA A 384 -20.46 16.37 0.15
CA ALA A 384 -19.62 17.57 0.30
C ALA A 384 -18.70 17.49 1.53
N ALA A 385 -19.15 16.86 2.61
CA ALA A 385 -18.35 16.56 3.79
C ALA A 385 -18.93 15.42 4.63
N TYR A 386 -18.04 14.84 5.45
CA TYR A 386 -18.42 14.01 6.60
C TYR A 386 -18.33 14.82 7.90
N VAL A 387 -19.20 14.53 8.85
CA VAL A 387 -19.19 15.14 10.18
C VAL A 387 -19.10 14.04 11.24
N LEU A 388 -18.06 14.14 12.06
CA LEU A 388 -17.83 13.27 13.22
C LEU A 388 -18.17 14.05 14.50
N GLY A 389 -18.58 13.32 15.53
CA GLY A 389 -18.86 13.90 16.85
C GLY A 389 -17.61 14.43 17.56
N PRO A 390 -17.77 15.32 18.57
CA PRO A 390 -16.62 15.83 19.34
C PRO A 390 -15.77 14.73 20.01
N ALA A 391 -16.38 13.59 20.33
CA ALA A 391 -15.74 12.47 21.02
C ALA A 391 -14.95 11.52 20.09
N ASP A 392 -15.10 11.63 18.76
CA ASP A 392 -14.45 10.73 17.78
C ASP A 392 -12.98 11.08 17.52
N THR A 393 -12.27 11.45 18.60
CA THR A 393 -10.88 11.95 18.53
C THR A 393 -9.88 10.92 18.03
N ALA A 394 -10.12 9.63 18.26
CA ALA A 394 -9.27 8.54 17.75
C ALA A 394 -9.32 8.47 16.22
N ALA A 395 -10.53 8.49 15.64
CA ALA A 395 -10.71 8.53 14.19
C ALA A 395 -10.10 9.80 13.58
N VAL A 396 -10.32 10.96 14.21
CA VAL A 396 -9.75 12.25 13.75
C VAL A 396 -8.22 12.21 13.76
N ARG A 397 -7.61 11.63 14.80
CA ARG A 397 -6.15 11.49 14.86
C ARG A 397 -5.64 10.65 13.69
N VAL A 398 -6.27 9.53 13.38
CA VAL A 398 -5.88 8.66 12.26
C VAL A 398 -6.08 9.37 10.92
N LEU A 399 -7.20 10.05 10.70
CA LEU A 399 -7.41 10.86 9.49
C LEU A 399 -6.29 11.88 9.28
N ARG A 400 -5.85 12.56 10.34
CA ARG A 400 -4.71 13.50 10.27
C ARG A 400 -3.37 12.83 9.99
N LEU A 401 -3.13 11.61 10.53
CA LEU A 401 -1.95 10.82 10.17
C LEU A 401 -1.92 10.50 8.68
N HIS A 402 -3.06 10.26 8.06
CA HIS A 402 -3.17 10.11 6.62
C HIS A 402 -2.91 11.38 5.81
N GLY A 403 -2.79 12.54 6.46
CA GLY A 403 -2.66 13.83 5.79
C GLY A 403 -4.00 14.46 5.37
N ILE A 404 -5.11 13.90 5.85
CA ILE A 404 -6.46 14.44 5.60
C ILE A 404 -6.68 15.68 6.46
N VAL A 405 -7.16 16.76 5.82
CA VAL A 405 -7.53 17.99 6.50
C VAL A 405 -8.84 17.79 7.25
N VAL A 406 -8.81 18.03 8.55
CA VAL A 406 -9.95 17.92 9.45
C VAL A 406 -10.13 19.22 10.21
N GLU A 407 -11.23 19.89 9.98
CA GLU A 407 -11.60 21.16 10.62
C GLU A 407 -12.45 20.90 11.88
N ARG A 408 -12.41 21.80 12.83
CA ARG A 408 -13.28 21.79 14.00
C ARG A 408 -14.31 22.91 13.88
N SER A 409 -15.57 22.59 14.18
CA SER A 409 -16.64 23.60 14.21
C SER A 409 -16.70 24.25 15.59
N ASP A 410 -16.47 25.54 15.70
CA ASP A 410 -16.53 26.27 16.98
C ASP A 410 -17.96 26.62 17.38
N THR A 411 -18.87 26.66 16.43
CA THR A 411 -20.28 27.04 16.64
C THR A 411 -21.23 25.97 16.14
N ALA A 412 -22.45 25.94 16.71
CA ALA A 412 -23.52 25.14 16.16
C ALA A 412 -24.00 25.71 14.81
N TRP A 413 -24.29 24.81 13.87
CA TRP A 413 -24.87 25.19 12.58
C TRP A 413 -25.85 24.14 12.07
N ALA A 414 -26.75 24.54 11.18
CA ALA A 414 -27.72 23.66 10.55
C ALA A 414 -27.30 23.36 9.11
N ALA A 415 -27.29 22.08 8.77
CA ALA A 415 -27.18 21.60 7.41
C ALA A 415 -28.57 21.17 6.92
N THR A 416 -29.10 21.87 5.92
CA THR A 416 -30.43 21.59 5.37
C THR A 416 -30.46 20.27 4.58
N ARG A 417 -29.34 19.85 4.01
CA ARG A 417 -29.17 18.64 3.23
C ARG A 417 -28.12 17.72 3.89
N GLY A 418 -28.57 16.89 4.81
CA GLY A 418 -27.74 15.92 5.50
C GLY A 418 -28.30 14.52 5.42
N GLU A 419 -27.47 13.52 5.73
CA GLU A 419 -27.84 12.12 5.79
C GLU A 419 -27.25 11.47 7.03
N SER A 420 -28.04 10.57 7.64
CA SER A 420 -27.62 9.66 8.71
C SER A 420 -27.74 8.22 8.23
N PHE A 421 -26.78 7.37 8.54
CA PHE A 421 -26.82 5.96 8.18
C PHE A 421 -27.52 5.16 9.30
N VAL A 422 -28.64 4.54 8.98
CA VAL A 422 -29.41 3.69 9.90
C VAL A 422 -28.98 2.25 9.74
N LEU A 423 -28.63 1.62 10.86
CA LEU A 423 -28.04 0.28 10.89
C LEU A 423 -29.11 -0.81 10.81
N ASP A 424 -29.09 -1.61 9.76
CA ASP A 424 -29.91 -2.82 9.65
C ASP A 424 -29.23 -4.02 10.30
N SER A 425 -27.88 -4.08 10.24
CA SER A 425 -27.08 -5.10 10.95
C SER A 425 -25.68 -4.61 11.31
N VAL A 426 -25.15 -5.18 12.39
CA VAL A 426 -23.75 -5.05 12.84
C VAL A 426 -23.18 -6.46 12.94
N ILE A 427 -22.13 -6.75 12.20
CA ILE A 427 -21.52 -8.08 12.10
C ILE A 427 -20.05 -7.95 12.49
N ASN A 428 -19.65 -8.63 13.55
CA ASN A 428 -18.25 -8.69 13.98
C ASN A 428 -17.62 -10.02 13.57
N ALA A 429 -16.37 -9.98 13.13
CA ALA A 429 -15.62 -11.18 12.82
C ALA A 429 -15.48 -12.09 14.04
N THR A 430 -15.61 -13.39 13.84
CA THR A 430 -15.51 -14.39 14.93
C THR A 430 -14.07 -14.53 15.44
N ARG A 431 -13.08 -14.34 14.56
CA ARG A 431 -11.65 -14.43 14.89
C ARG A 431 -11.01 -13.04 14.78
N PRO A 432 -10.11 -12.68 15.69
CA PRO A 432 -9.36 -11.44 15.57
C PRO A 432 -8.33 -11.54 14.44
N PHE A 433 -8.10 -10.41 13.77
CA PHE A 433 -7.05 -10.22 12.77
C PHE A 433 -6.26 -8.95 13.12
N GLN A 434 -4.96 -9.04 13.24
CA GLN A 434 -4.09 -7.91 13.65
C GLN A 434 -4.60 -7.18 14.91
N GLY A 435 -5.07 -7.94 15.90
CA GLY A 435 -5.61 -7.41 17.15
C GLY A 435 -7.07 -6.93 17.11
N HIS A 436 -7.71 -6.89 15.95
CA HIS A 436 -9.07 -6.38 15.75
C HIS A 436 -10.07 -7.47 15.39
N ARG A 437 -11.31 -7.35 15.84
CA ARG A 437 -12.46 -8.07 15.29
C ARG A 437 -13.12 -7.17 14.26
N GLU A 438 -12.85 -7.42 12.98
CA GLU A 438 -13.38 -6.58 11.90
C GLU A 438 -14.90 -6.43 12.00
N THR A 439 -15.37 -5.18 11.97
CA THR A 439 -16.80 -4.83 12.00
C THR A 439 -17.30 -4.55 10.59
N ARG A 440 -18.39 -5.19 10.21
CA ARG A 440 -19.10 -4.95 8.94
C ARG A 440 -20.50 -4.48 9.22
N LEU A 441 -20.91 -3.41 8.55
CA LEU A 441 -22.22 -2.82 8.68
C LEU A 441 -23.03 -3.04 7.40
N LYS A 442 -24.36 -3.17 7.58
CA LYS A 442 -25.36 -3.01 6.51
C LYS A 442 -26.41 -2.03 7.00
N GLY A 443 -26.90 -1.20 6.11
CA GLY A 443 -27.90 -0.19 6.45
C GLY A 443 -28.27 0.67 5.26
N ARG A 444 -28.93 1.79 5.55
CA ARG A 444 -29.39 2.74 4.56
C ARG A 444 -29.16 4.18 5.01
N TRP A 445 -28.91 5.06 4.05
CA TRP A 445 -28.84 6.48 4.29
C TRP A 445 -30.24 7.09 4.30
N GLU A 446 -30.55 7.82 5.37
CA GLU A 446 -31.80 8.57 5.52
C GLU A 446 -31.52 10.06 5.47
N ARG A 447 -32.20 10.76 4.55
CA ARG A 447 -32.08 12.21 4.38
C ARG A 447 -32.86 12.93 5.47
N ALA A 448 -32.21 13.84 6.16
CA ALA A 448 -32.85 14.76 7.10
C ALA A 448 -31.95 15.98 7.33
N PRO A 449 -32.51 17.15 7.62
CA PRO A 449 -31.72 18.26 8.13
C PRO A 449 -30.93 17.84 9.36
N GLN A 450 -29.68 18.31 9.46
CA GLN A 450 -28.77 17.96 10.55
C GLN A 450 -28.42 19.20 11.35
N ILE A 451 -28.48 19.11 12.66
CA ILE A 451 -27.90 20.09 13.56
C ILE A 451 -26.53 19.59 13.97
N ILE A 452 -25.51 20.37 13.64
CA ILE A 452 -24.13 20.06 13.94
C ILE A 452 -23.73 20.85 15.19
N PRO A 453 -23.45 20.15 16.31
CA PRO A 453 -23.08 20.81 17.56
C PRO A 453 -21.68 21.44 17.49
N PRO A 454 -21.38 22.41 18.37
CA PRO A 454 -20.02 22.91 18.53
C PRO A 454 -19.05 21.78 18.89
N GLY A 455 -17.81 21.90 18.46
CA GLY A 455 -16.77 20.89 18.70
C GLY A 455 -16.79 19.70 17.75
N SER A 456 -17.80 19.60 16.87
CA SER A 456 -17.82 18.56 15.82
C SER A 456 -16.67 18.74 14.83
N TRP A 457 -16.24 17.63 14.25
CA TRP A 457 -15.17 17.59 13.26
C TRP A 457 -15.78 17.48 11.86
N ILE A 458 -15.27 18.30 10.94
CA ILE A 458 -15.74 18.40 9.55
C ILE A 458 -14.60 17.93 8.63
N VAL A 459 -14.89 16.97 7.78
CA VAL A 459 -13.94 16.41 6.80
C VAL A 459 -14.53 16.62 5.41
N SER A 460 -14.08 17.68 4.73
CA SER A 460 -14.49 17.95 3.36
C SER A 460 -13.92 16.88 2.41
N THR A 461 -14.69 16.46 1.42
CA THR A 461 -14.21 15.58 0.34
C THR A 461 -13.50 16.39 -0.76
N ALA A 462 -13.72 17.71 -0.81
CA ALA A 462 -13.05 18.62 -1.74
C ALA A 462 -11.60 18.93 -1.28
N GLN A 463 -10.78 17.89 -1.17
CA GLN A 463 -9.36 17.96 -0.85
C GLN A 463 -8.59 16.89 -1.64
N PRO A 464 -7.25 16.99 -1.82
CA PRO A 464 -6.48 16.06 -2.66
C PRO A 464 -6.69 14.58 -2.33
N LEU A 465 -6.95 14.27 -1.05
CA LEU A 465 -7.21 12.91 -0.57
C LEU A 465 -8.72 12.57 -0.47
N GLY A 466 -9.58 13.26 -1.24
CA GLY A 466 -11.03 13.09 -1.18
C GLY A 466 -11.50 11.64 -1.39
N ALA A 467 -10.89 10.90 -2.31
CA ALA A 467 -11.21 9.49 -2.52
C ALA A 467 -10.89 8.64 -1.27
N LEU A 468 -9.75 8.87 -0.64
CA LEU A 468 -9.38 8.21 0.61
C LEU A 468 -10.32 8.60 1.76
N VAL A 469 -10.76 9.87 1.84
CA VAL A 469 -11.75 10.32 2.83
C VAL A 469 -13.03 9.50 2.70
N VAL A 470 -13.56 9.33 1.49
CA VAL A 470 -14.77 8.53 1.24
C VAL A 470 -14.53 7.09 1.68
N TYR A 471 -13.44 6.49 1.24
CA TYR A 471 -13.13 5.10 1.55
C TYR A 471 -13.03 4.84 3.06
N LEU A 472 -12.36 5.73 3.80
CA LEU A 472 -12.14 5.57 5.23
C LEU A 472 -13.40 5.82 6.07
N LEU A 473 -14.30 6.72 5.65
CA LEU A 473 -15.44 7.16 6.46
C LEU A 473 -16.79 6.55 6.07
N GLU A 474 -16.88 5.89 4.91
CA GLU A 474 -18.11 5.17 4.57
C GLU A 474 -18.33 3.98 5.50
N PRO A 475 -19.53 3.84 6.11
CA PRO A 475 -19.81 2.80 7.09
C PRO A 475 -19.72 1.39 6.52
N GLU A 476 -19.95 1.24 5.23
CA GLU A 476 -19.96 -0.04 4.53
C GLU A 476 -18.66 -0.35 3.79
N SER A 477 -17.60 0.47 3.94
CA SER A 477 -16.30 0.20 3.34
C SER A 477 -15.73 -1.12 3.85
N ASP A 478 -15.11 -1.90 2.96
CA ASP A 478 -14.58 -3.23 3.29
C ASP A 478 -13.26 -3.16 4.09
N ASP A 479 -12.61 -1.99 4.13
CA ASP A 479 -11.37 -1.77 4.88
C ASP A 479 -11.24 -0.33 5.44
N GLY A 480 -12.39 0.37 5.63
CA GLY A 480 -12.42 1.70 6.23
C GLY A 480 -12.25 1.68 7.75
N LEU A 481 -12.33 2.85 8.39
CA LEU A 481 -12.17 2.98 9.85
C LEU A 481 -13.20 2.18 10.65
N THR A 482 -14.39 1.92 10.09
CA THR A 482 -15.40 1.05 10.69
C THR A 482 -14.90 -0.38 10.82
N ALA A 483 -14.27 -0.93 9.78
CA ALA A 483 -13.74 -2.29 9.80
C ALA A 483 -12.69 -2.47 10.91
N TRP A 484 -11.96 -1.41 11.25
CA TRP A 484 -10.90 -1.39 12.25
C TRP A 484 -11.34 -0.85 13.63
N ASN A 485 -12.64 -0.93 13.94
CA ASN A 485 -13.24 -0.69 15.27
C ASN A 485 -13.17 0.77 15.78
N PHE A 486 -12.92 1.77 14.94
CA PHE A 486 -12.87 3.17 15.38
C PHE A 486 -14.22 3.73 15.80
N PHE A 487 -15.32 3.09 15.38
CA PHE A 487 -16.68 3.56 15.62
C PHE A 487 -17.56 2.56 16.38
N ASP A 488 -17.01 1.48 16.93
CA ASP A 488 -17.78 0.39 17.54
C ASP A 488 -18.67 0.83 18.72
N ARG A 489 -18.31 1.92 19.37
CA ARG A 489 -19.04 2.41 20.54
C ARG A 489 -20.47 2.81 20.17
N GLY A 490 -21.43 2.05 20.68
CA GLY A 490 -22.86 2.34 20.50
C GLY A 490 -23.48 1.81 19.22
N LEU A 491 -22.74 1.03 18.40
CA LEU A 491 -23.31 0.39 17.22
C LEU A 491 -24.33 -0.68 17.64
N ARG A 492 -25.57 -0.55 17.16
CA ARG A 492 -26.65 -1.53 17.36
C ARG A 492 -27.65 -1.45 16.23
N ARG A 493 -28.31 -2.54 15.94
CA ARG A 493 -29.43 -2.58 14.96
C ARG A 493 -30.46 -1.50 15.27
N GLY A 494 -30.95 -0.79 14.27
CA GLY A 494 -31.87 0.33 14.38
C GLY A 494 -31.24 1.64 14.88
N GLY A 495 -29.97 1.60 15.31
CA GLY A 495 -29.23 2.80 15.70
C GLY A 495 -28.69 3.57 14.48
N LYS A 496 -28.16 4.76 14.73
CA LYS A 496 -27.49 5.58 13.71
C LYS A 496 -25.99 5.44 13.83
N PHE A 497 -25.32 5.35 12.69
CA PHE A 497 -23.86 5.42 12.59
C PHE A 497 -23.40 6.80 13.05
N PRO A 498 -22.28 6.93 13.80
CA PRO A 498 -21.86 8.22 14.36
C PRO A 498 -21.44 9.26 13.31
N VAL A 499 -20.93 8.83 12.16
CA VAL A 499 -20.52 9.74 11.09
C VAL A 499 -21.73 10.08 10.20
N ARG A 500 -21.93 11.36 9.95
CA ARG A 500 -23.01 11.90 9.13
C ARG A 500 -22.47 12.44 7.83
N ARG A 501 -23.24 12.40 6.75
CA ARG A 501 -22.95 13.04 5.48
C ARG A 501 -23.64 14.39 5.38
N ILE A 502 -22.92 15.36 4.85
CA ILE A 502 -23.45 16.66 4.47
C ILE A 502 -23.33 16.80 2.96
N LEU A 503 -24.45 16.95 2.29
CA LEU A 503 -24.51 16.95 0.81
C LEU A 503 -24.24 18.35 0.22
N ASP A 504 -24.35 19.41 1.04
CA ASP A 504 -24.15 20.79 0.59
C ASP A 504 -23.64 21.65 1.75
N LEU A 505 -22.46 22.22 1.57
CA LEU A 505 -21.82 23.14 2.53
C LEU A 505 -22.14 24.62 2.26
N SER A 506 -22.71 24.98 1.10
CA SER A 506 -22.98 26.35 0.70
C SER A 506 -24.04 27.04 1.56
N ARG A 507 -24.88 26.25 2.25
CA ARG A 507 -25.98 26.71 3.11
C ARG A 507 -25.72 26.39 4.58
N ARG A 508 -24.61 26.89 5.14
CA ARG A 508 -24.37 26.86 6.59
C ARG A 508 -25.28 27.89 7.28
N GLY A 509 -26.47 27.47 7.73
CA GLY A 509 -27.37 28.34 8.50
C GLY A 509 -26.89 28.49 9.94
N ARG A 510 -26.86 29.72 10.49
CA ARG A 510 -26.64 29.93 11.93
C ARG A 510 -27.81 29.36 12.70
N VAL A 511 -27.59 28.49 13.69
CA VAL A 511 -28.61 28.05 14.63
C VAL A 511 -28.78 29.15 15.67
N ASN A 512 -29.94 29.83 15.65
CA ASN A 512 -30.28 30.74 16.74
C ASN A 512 -30.50 29.89 18.02
N ALA A 513 -29.67 30.14 19.04
CA ALA A 513 -29.64 29.41 20.31
C ALA A 513 -30.99 29.40 21.10
N ARG A 514 -32.01 30.12 20.62
CA ARG A 514 -33.30 30.28 21.31
C ARG A 514 -34.41 29.25 20.96
N ARG A 515 -34.15 28.25 20.07
CA ARG A 515 -35.21 27.29 19.65
C ARG A 515 -34.96 25.83 19.99
N SER A 516 -33.99 25.47 20.82
CA SER A 516 -33.68 24.04 21.08
C SER A 516 -34.13 23.52 22.48
N PHE A 517 -35.00 24.22 23.22
CA PHE A 517 -35.49 23.76 24.53
C PHE A 517 -37.02 23.60 24.64
N ALA A 518 -37.74 23.38 23.56
CA ALA A 518 -39.16 23.13 23.61
C ALA A 518 -39.57 21.99 22.69
N ALA A 519 -39.18 20.76 23.01
CA ALA A 519 -39.82 19.52 22.54
C ALA A 519 -39.20 18.33 23.26
N THR A 520 -39.52 18.14 24.53
CA THR A 520 -39.68 16.84 25.21
C THR A 520 -40.15 17.12 26.66
N LEU A 521 -41.43 17.20 26.83
CA LEU A 521 -42.17 16.79 28.02
C LEU A 521 -43.17 15.73 27.61
#